data_e157b6265589b5ab7ab11ca915b5f375
#
_entry.id   e157b6265589b5ab7ab11ca915b5f375
#
_cell.length_a   1.000
_cell.length_b   1.000
_cell.length_c   1.000
_cell.angle_alpha   90.00
_cell.angle_beta   90.00
_cell.angle_gamma   90.00
#
_symmetry.space_group_name_H-M   'P 1'
#
loop_
_entity.id
_entity.type
_entity.pdbx_description
1 polymer ?
#
loop_
_entity_poly.entity_id
_entity_poly.type
_entity_poly.pdbx_seq_one_letter_code
_entity_poly.pdbx_strand_id
1 'polypeptide(L)'
;MATSSSSQRIGVVGYGHLGQYLVQRILKDGAALGLSLAFVWNRNSDKLKDLVPDELILGDLSSFADRRCDVIVEVCHPQIVKEFGHHFLSQCHFMVGSPSALSDPDLNQKLRQAAQQHGRTLYVPSGALWGGQDIQRLNDSGALKALFIRMSKHPSCFRLTGDVLSDWTEGEGRRVLFRGSVAELCPLAPNNVNTMAAAAVAAGTLGFTGVQGEIVSDTALSDYHVVEVDVMGSGGFSVNTVRRNPAKLGAVTGSATYNSFWNSLLVCKGHGGRVYLC
;
A
#
# COMPACT_ATOMS: atom_id res chain seq x y z
N MET A 1 -39.19 1.49 -3.29
CA MET A 1 -38.54 2.69 -2.73
C MET A 1 -37.04 2.42 -2.74
N ALA A 2 -36.29 3.06 -3.62
CA ALA A 2 -34.84 2.94 -3.63
C ALA A 2 -34.32 3.67 -2.37
N THR A 3 -33.77 2.93 -1.42
CA THR A 3 -33.01 3.51 -0.31
C THR A 3 -31.87 4.30 -0.93
N SER A 4 -31.87 5.62 -0.76
CA SER A 4 -30.72 6.46 -1.10
C SER A 4 -29.55 5.98 -0.23
N SER A 5 -28.73 5.07 -0.75
CA SER A 5 -27.49 4.74 -0.08
C SER A 5 -26.65 6.02 -0.07
N SER A 6 -26.41 6.57 1.13
CA SER A 6 -25.54 7.73 1.28
C SER A 6 -24.18 7.41 0.62
N SER A 7 -23.71 8.33 -0.24
CA SER A 7 -22.40 8.19 -0.87
C SER A 7 -21.31 8.07 0.18
N GLN A 8 -20.41 7.08 0.06
CA GLN A 8 -19.28 6.89 0.94
C GLN A 8 -18.27 8.04 0.75
N ARG A 9 -17.93 8.71 1.84
CA ARG A 9 -17.09 9.91 1.85
C ARG A 9 -15.62 9.53 2.04
N ILE A 10 -14.78 9.87 1.07
CA ILE A 10 -13.37 9.48 0.99
C ILE A 10 -12.46 10.66 1.27
N GLY A 11 -11.59 10.56 2.28
CA GLY A 11 -10.46 11.45 2.48
C GLY A 11 -9.21 10.89 1.80
N VAL A 12 -8.51 11.69 1.00
CA VAL A 12 -7.25 11.29 0.35
C VAL A 12 -6.09 12.05 0.98
N VAL A 13 -5.14 11.30 1.54
CA VAL A 13 -3.94 11.83 2.20
C VAL A 13 -2.72 11.51 1.34
N GLY A 14 -2.20 12.55 0.66
CA GLY A 14 -1.12 12.47 -0.32
C GLY A 14 -1.61 12.76 -1.74
N TYR A 15 -0.87 13.63 -2.45
CA TYR A 15 -1.19 14.05 -3.83
C TYR A 15 0.00 13.84 -4.78
N GLY A 16 0.70 12.69 -4.61
CA GLY A 16 1.62 12.15 -5.60
C GLY A 16 0.85 11.53 -6.78
N HIS A 17 1.53 10.83 -7.70
CA HIS A 17 0.88 10.26 -8.90
C HIS A 17 -0.31 9.37 -8.58
N LEU A 18 -0.20 8.50 -7.55
CA LEU A 18 -1.31 7.64 -7.14
C LEU A 18 -2.45 8.43 -6.50
N GLY A 19 -2.14 9.43 -5.67
CA GLY A 19 -3.15 10.31 -5.07
C GLY A 19 -3.93 11.10 -6.13
N GLN A 20 -3.23 11.67 -7.11
CA GLN A 20 -3.84 12.35 -8.26
C GLN A 20 -4.78 11.41 -9.02
N TYR A 21 -4.32 10.19 -9.32
CA TYR A 21 -5.14 9.19 -10.00
C TYR A 21 -6.42 8.87 -9.22
N LEU A 22 -6.32 8.63 -7.90
CA LEU A 22 -7.49 8.31 -7.08
C LEU A 22 -8.47 9.49 -6.99
N VAL A 23 -7.98 10.71 -6.77
CA VAL A 23 -8.80 11.93 -6.72
C VAL A 23 -9.53 12.12 -8.04
N GLN A 24 -8.84 12.04 -9.17
CA GLN A 24 -9.47 12.18 -10.50
C GLN A 24 -10.53 11.10 -10.75
N ARG A 25 -10.26 9.84 -10.34
CA ARG A 25 -11.23 8.75 -10.48
C ARG A 25 -12.46 8.95 -9.60
N ILE A 26 -12.29 9.43 -8.35
CA ILE A 26 -13.41 9.71 -7.45
C ILE A 26 -14.26 10.86 -8.03
N LEU A 27 -13.63 11.94 -8.49
CA LEU A 27 -14.35 13.07 -9.08
C LEU A 27 -15.09 12.69 -10.36
N LYS A 28 -14.51 11.85 -11.21
CA LYS A 28 -15.09 11.43 -12.49
C LYS A 28 -16.16 10.36 -12.33
N ASP A 29 -15.84 9.28 -11.64
CA ASP A 29 -16.61 8.03 -11.65
C ASP A 29 -17.32 7.78 -10.31
N GLY A 30 -16.95 8.52 -9.25
CA GLY A 30 -17.35 8.25 -7.86
C GLY A 30 -18.86 8.28 -7.67
N ALA A 31 -19.55 9.27 -8.21
CA ALA A 31 -21.02 9.41 -8.05
C ALA A 31 -21.77 8.15 -8.50
N ALA A 32 -21.38 7.58 -9.65
CA ALA A 32 -21.97 6.35 -10.18
C ALA A 32 -21.65 5.10 -9.33
N LEU A 33 -20.59 5.15 -8.53
CA LEU A 33 -20.10 4.07 -7.69
C LEU A 33 -20.45 4.27 -6.19
N GLY A 34 -21.22 5.32 -5.88
CA GLY A 34 -21.58 5.65 -4.52
C GLY A 34 -20.40 6.16 -3.68
N LEU A 35 -19.42 6.84 -4.30
CA LEU A 35 -18.29 7.48 -3.66
C LEU A 35 -18.34 9.00 -3.82
N SER A 36 -17.87 9.74 -2.83
CA SER A 36 -17.65 11.18 -2.90
C SER A 36 -16.34 11.55 -2.21
N LEU A 37 -15.69 12.60 -2.72
CA LEU A 37 -14.48 13.13 -2.12
C LEU A 37 -14.86 14.04 -0.93
N ALA A 38 -14.35 13.73 0.26
CA ALA A 38 -14.57 14.53 1.47
C ALA A 38 -13.47 15.59 1.63
N PHE A 39 -12.22 15.21 1.39
CA PHE A 39 -11.08 16.11 1.35
C PHE A 39 -9.88 15.50 0.62
N VAL A 40 -8.96 16.36 0.23
CA VAL A 40 -7.60 16.02 -0.18
C VAL A 40 -6.61 16.78 0.69
N TRP A 41 -5.63 16.09 1.21
CA TRP A 41 -4.51 16.70 1.93
C TRP A 41 -3.18 16.35 1.28
N ASN A 42 -2.29 17.32 1.25
CA ASN A 42 -0.89 17.11 0.88
C ASN A 42 0.01 18.03 1.70
N ARG A 43 1.20 17.53 2.09
CA ARG A 43 2.16 18.30 2.90
C ARG A 43 2.48 19.69 2.30
N ASN A 44 2.59 19.77 0.99
CA ASN A 44 2.64 21.05 0.26
C ASN A 44 1.28 21.26 -0.41
N SER A 45 0.45 22.13 0.20
CA SER A 45 -0.90 22.45 -0.27
C SER A 45 -0.92 23.18 -1.61
N ASP A 46 0.17 23.88 -1.99
CA ASP A 46 0.23 24.56 -3.29
C ASP A 46 0.09 23.61 -4.48
N LYS A 47 0.44 22.34 -4.28
CA LYS A 47 0.25 21.30 -5.32
C LYS A 47 -1.21 20.94 -5.57
N LEU A 48 -2.12 21.37 -4.73
CA LEU A 48 -3.57 21.12 -4.85
C LEU A 48 -4.29 22.26 -5.56
N LYS A 49 -3.73 23.47 -5.53
CA LYS A 49 -4.32 24.67 -6.13
C LYS A 49 -4.61 24.44 -7.62
N ASP A 50 -5.74 24.90 -8.07
CA ASP A 50 -6.23 24.79 -9.46
C ASP A 50 -6.46 23.34 -9.97
N LEU A 51 -6.15 22.31 -9.14
CA LEU A 51 -6.29 20.89 -9.48
C LEU A 51 -7.38 20.19 -8.67
N VAL A 52 -7.68 20.73 -7.48
CA VAL A 52 -8.71 20.22 -6.57
C VAL A 52 -9.56 21.41 -6.15
N PRO A 53 -10.92 21.30 -6.15
CA PRO A 53 -11.79 22.36 -5.63
C PRO A 53 -11.37 22.82 -4.23
N ASP A 54 -11.33 24.13 -3.98
CA ASP A 54 -10.81 24.71 -2.75
C ASP A 54 -11.52 24.17 -1.50
N GLU A 55 -12.82 23.96 -1.57
CA GLU A 55 -13.64 23.40 -0.48
C GLU A 55 -13.25 21.96 -0.09
N LEU A 56 -12.58 21.24 -0.98
CA LEU A 56 -12.08 19.89 -0.74
C LEU A 56 -10.62 19.88 -0.25
N ILE A 57 -9.92 21.00 -0.30
CA ILE A 57 -8.56 21.09 0.22
C ILE A 57 -8.59 21.12 1.75
N LEU A 58 -7.86 20.22 2.38
CA LEU A 58 -7.63 20.21 3.81
C LEU A 58 -6.25 20.83 4.10
N GLY A 59 -6.21 21.98 4.76
CA GLY A 59 -4.95 22.69 5.06
C GLY A 59 -4.14 22.00 6.15
N ASP A 60 -4.80 21.63 7.26
CA ASP A 60 -4.19 20.94 8.40
C ASP A 60 -4.78 19.53 8.55
N LEU A 61 -3.91 18.50 8.49
CA LEU A 61 -4.35 17.13 8.62
C LEU A 61 -4.95 16.79 10.00
N SER A 62 -4.58 17.54 11.05
CA SER A 62 -5.15 17.34 12.39
C SER A 62 -6.65 17.62 12.46
N SER A 63 -7.20 18.42 11.54
CA SER A 63 -8.64 18.74 11.44
C SER A 63 -9.45 17.79 10.54
N PHE A 64 -8.89 16.64 10.15
CA PHE A 64 -9.57 15.68 9.26
C PHE A 64 -10.94 15.23 9.77
N ALA A 65 -11.14 15.17 11.09
CA ALA A 65 -12.38 14.72 11.73
C ALA A 65 -13.58 15.60 11.36
N ASP A 66 -13.35 16.90 11.14
CA ASP A 66 -14.40 17.87 10.74
C ASP A 66 -14.98 17.54 9.35
N ARG A 67 -14.24 16.80 8.55
CA ARG A 67 -14.63 16.37 7.20
C ARG A 67 -15.55 15.16 7.18
N ARG A 68 -15.73 14.46 8.31
CA ARG A 68 -16.65 13.32 8.48
C ARG A 68 -16.50 12.27 7.39
N CYS A 69 -15.30 11.72 7.24
CA CYS A 69 -15.01 10.67 6.26
C CYS A 69 -15.52 9.30 6.73
N ASP A 70 -15.91 8.45 5.78
CA ASP A 70 -16.12 7.03 6.02
C ASP A 70 -14.83 6.23 5.89
N VAL A 71 -13.96 6.66 4.95
CA VAL A 71 -12.65 6.04 4.70
C VAL A 71 -11.62 7.12 4.45
N ILE A 72 -10.46 6.99 5.08
CA ILE A 72 -9.25 7.72 4.69
C ILE A 72 -8.30 6.80 3.94
N VAL A 73 -7.78 7.28 2.81
CA VAL A 73 -6.78 6.59 1.99
C VAL A 73 -5.46 7.36 2.09
N GLU A 74 -4.45 6.76 2.70
CA GLU A 74 -3.09 7.30 2.75
C GLU A 74 -2.28 6.75 1.58
N VAL A 75 -1.69 7.64 0.78
CA VAL A 75 -0.85 7.32 -0.39
C VAL A 75 0.36 8.26 -0.49
N CYS A 76 1.01 8.52 0.64
CA CYS A 76 2.13 9.47 0.70
C CYS A 76 3.40 8.90 1.35
N HIS A 77 3.38 8.55 2.64
CA HIS A 77 4.60 8.13 3.32
C HIS A 77 4.29 7.39 4.65
N PRO A 78 5.07 6.36 5.03
CA PRO A 78 4.92 5.63 6.29
C PRO A 78 4.86 6.51 7.55
N GLN A 79 5.51 7.68 7.53
CA GLN A 79 5.49 8.61 8.65
C GLN A 79 4.08 9.11 8.98
N ILE A 80 3.24 9.36 7.98
CA ILE A 80 1.84 9.75 8.19
C ILE A 80 1.05 8.62 8.87
N VAL A 81 1.33 7.37 8.51
CA VAL A 81 0.70 6.20 9.17
C VAL A 81 1.08 6.16 10.64
N LYS A 82 2.36 6.45 10.98
CA LYS A 82 2.85 6.49 12.36
C LYS A 82 2.19 7.59 13.18
N GLU A 83 2.08 8.78 12.62
CA GLU A 83 1.55 9.98 13.31
C GLU A 83 0.02 9.95 13.42
N PHE A 84 -0.68 9.62 12.34
CA PHE A 84 -2.13 9.81 12.23
C PHE A 84 -2.95 8.51 12.16
N GLY A 85 -2.36 7.36 11.85
CA GLY A 85 -3.10 6.12 11.59
C GLY A 85 -4.04 5.71 12.74
N HIS A 86 -3.60 5.86 13.99
CA HIS A 86 -4.43 5.60 15.16
C HIS A 86 -5.61 6.58 15.24
N HIS A 87 -5.39 7.86 14.98
CA HIS A 87 -6.43 8.89 14.97
C HIS A 87 -7.44 8.66 13.85
N PHE A 88 -6.97 8.27 12.65
CA PHE A 88 -7.87 7.91 11.56
C PHE A 88 -8.79 6.77 11.95
N LEU A 89 -8.26 5.68 12.51
CA LEU A 89 -9.04 4.52 12.94
C LEU A 89 -10.01 4.82 14.09
N SER A 90 -9.78 5.86 14.88
CA SER A 90 -10.75 6.26 15.90
C SER A 90 -12.03 6.88 15.32
N GLN A 91 -12.00 7.37 14.08
CA GLN A 91 -13.11 8.09 13.44
C GLN A 91 -13.70 7.33 12.24
N CYS A 92 -12.88 6.72 11.41
CA CYS A 92 -13.28 6.12 10.14
C CYS A 92 -12.46 4.87 9.80
N HIS A 93 -12.82 4.18 8.72
CA HIS A 93 -11.99 3.14 8.15
C HIS A 93 -10.70 3.75 7.57
N PHE A 94 -9.62 2.99 7.59
CA PHE A 94 -8.32 3.48 7.13
C PHE A 94 -7.69 2.51 6.12
N MET A 95 -7.40 3.01 4.92
CA MET A 95 -6.64 2.28 3.89
C MET A 95 -5.20 2.79 3.88
N VAL A 96 -4.28 1.92 4.29
CA VAL A 96 -2.85 2.24 4.39
C VAL A 96 -2.14 1.91 3.08
N GLY A 97 -1.79 2.93 2.30
CA GLY A 97 -1.04 2.78 1.04
C GLY A 97 0.47 2.63 1.25
N SER A 98 0.95 2.92 2.45
CA SER A 98 2.33 2.71 2.88
C SER A 98 2.45 1.59 3.93
N PRO A 99 2.06 0.32 3.60
CA PRO A 99 2.00 -0.77 4.57
C PRO A 99 3.37 -1.17 5.14
N SER A 100 4.47 -0.70 4.56
CA SER A 100 5.82 -0.82 5.16
C SER A 100 5.89 -0.21 6.58
N ALA A 101 5.01 0.75 6.92
CA ALA A 101 4.89 1.27 8.28
C ALA A 101 4.53 0.18 9.31
N LEU A 102 3.79 -0.85 8.89
CA LEU A 102 3.34 -1.95 9.75
C LEU A 102 4.47 -2.93 10.11
N SER A 103 5.68 -2.75 9.57
CA SER A 103 6.87 -3.51 9.98
C SER A 103 7.35 -3.14 11.39
N ASP A 104 6.96 -1.97 11.90
CA ASP A 104 7.14 -1.57 13.29
C ASP A 104 6.11 -2.34 14.15
N PRO A 105 6.53 -3.26 15.05
CA PRO A 105 5.61 -4.12 15.79
C PRO A 105 4.67 -3.35 16.71
N ASP A 106 5.17 -2.30 17.36
CA ASP A 106 4.38 -1.50 18.30
C ASP A 106 3.29 -0.70 17.56
N LEU A 107 3.66 -0.09 16.43
CA LEU A 107 2.69 0.59 15.58
C LEU A 107 1.65 -0.38 15.03
N ASN A 108 2.07 -1.54 14.53
CA ASN A 108 1.17 -2.57 13.99
C ASN A 108 0.16 -3.02 15.05
N GLN A 109 0.65 -3.31 16.26
CA GLN A 109 -0.22 -3.68 17.39
C GLN A 109 -1.19 -2.55 17.75
N LYS A 110 -0.70 -1.32 17.86
CA LYS A 110 -1.51 -0.14 18.17
C LYS A 110 -2.63 0.08 17.16
N LEU A 111 -2.33 -0.05 15.86
CA LEU A 111 -3.34 0.12 14.81
C LEU A 111 -4.37 -1.02 14.79
N ARG A 112 -3.95 -2.26 15.04
CA ARG A 112 -4.88 -3.41 15.18
C ARG A 112 -5.82 -3.23 16.36
N GLN A 113 -5.30 -2.79 17.50
CA GLN A 113 -6.10 -2.50 18.69
C GLN A 113 -7.10 -1.36 18.44
N ALA A 114 -6.66 -0.27 17.80
CA ALA A 114 -7.54 0.83 17.43
C ALA A 114 -8.66 0.38 16.48
N ALA A 115 -8.33 -0.42 15.47
CA ALA A 115 -9.32 -0.99 14.56
C ALA A 115 -10.38 -1.80 15.32
N GLN A 116 -9.95 -2.65 16.24
CA GLN A 116 -10.83 -3.49 17.06
C GLN A 116 -11.69 -2.64 18.01
N GLN A 117 -11.08 -1.72 18.75
CA GLN A 117 -11.76 -0.89 19.75
C GLN A 117 -12.85 -0.01 19.15
N HIS A 118 -12.60 0.54 17.95
CA HIS A 118 -13.54 1.44 17.29
C HIS A 118 -14.42 0.74 16.23
N GLY A 119 -14.32 -0.59 16.08
CA GLY A 119 -15.06 -1.33 15.07
C GLY A 119 -14.72 -0.91 13.63
N ARG A 120 -13.52 -0.33 13.41
CA ARG A 120 -13.08 0.15 12.10
C ARG A 120 -12.16 -0.86 11.44
N THR A 121 -12.10 -0.83 10.12
CA THR A 121 -11.24 -1.74 9.35
C THR A 121 -9.97 -1.00 8.95
N LEU A 122 -8.82 -1.62 9.21
CA LEU A 122 -7.53 -1.23 8.65
C LEU A 122 -7.34 -2.00 7.34
N TYR A 123 -7.48 -1.33 6.21
CA TYR A 123 -7.31 -1.91 4.89
C TYR A 123 -5.85 -1.87 4.45
N VAL A 124 -5.36 -2.99 3.93
CA VAL A 124 -4.05 -3.09 3.30
C VAL A 124 -4.24 -3.48 1.84
N PRO A 125 -3.98 -2.58 0.89
CA PRO A 125 -4.12 -2.89 -0.52
C PRO A 125 -3.03 -3.87 -0.96
N SER A 126 -3.41 -4.87 -1.75
CA SER A 126 -2.48 -5.85 -2.32
C SER A 126 -1.48 -5.21 -3.29
N GLY A 127 -1.86 -4.12 -3.96
CA GLY A 127 -0.97 -3.39 -4.87
C GLY A 127 -0.45 -4.28 -6.00
N ALA A 128 0.85 -4.53 -6.01
CA ALA A 128 1.49 -5.41 -6.99
C ALA A 128 1.58 -6.88 -6.54
N LEU A 129 1.11 -7.23 -5.35
CA LEU A 129 1.06 -8.60 -4.87
C LEU A 129 0.00 -9.39 -5.65
N TRP A 130 0.39 -10.50 -6.28
CA TRP A 130 -0.51 -11.46 -6.90
C TRP A 130 -0.76 -12.61 -5.93
N GLY A 131 -2.00 -13.08 -5.82
CA GLY A 131 -2.34 -14.20 -4.93
C GLY A 131 -2.40 -13.87 -3.44
N GLY A 132 -2.49 -12.59 -3.06
CA GLY A 132 -2.48 -12.16 -1.65
C GLY A 132 -3.57 -12.84 -0.80
N GLN A 133 -4.79 -12.97 -1.32
CA GLN A 133 -5.88 -13.67 -0.63
C GLN A 133 -5.66 -15.18 -0.54
N ASP A 134 -5.01 -15.80 -1.54
CA ASP A 134 -4.69 -17.24 -1.52
C ASP A 134 -3.58 -17.51 -0.50
N ILE A 135 -2.57 -16.64 -0.42
CA ILE A 135 -1.54 -16.68 0.63
C ILE A 135 -2.21 -16.55 2.01
N GLN A 136 -3.15 -15.64 2.18
CA GLN A 136 -3.87 -15.47 3.44
C GLN A 136 -4.67 -16.74 3.81
N ARG A 137 -5.42 -17.34 2.86
CA ARG A 137 -6.15 -18.59 3.09
C ARG A 137 -5.22 -19.73 3.49
N LEU A 138 -4.06 -19.84 2.84
CA LEU A 138 -3.05 -20.85 3.15
C LEU A 138 -2.45 -20.61 4.56
N ASN A 139 -2.24 -19.34 4.93
CA ASN A 139 -1.81 -18.95 6.27
C ASN A 139 -2.86 -19.31 7.33
N ASP A 140 -4.13 -18.94 7.10
CA ASP A 140 -5.23 -19.13 8.05
C ASP A 140 -5.55 -20.62 8.29
N SER A 141 -5.28 -21.46 7.30
CA SER A 141 -5.37 -22.94 7.43
C SER A 141 -4.16 -23.58 8.14
N GLY A 142 -3.13 -22.80 8.51
CA GLY A 142 -1.88 -23.30 9.11
C GLY A 142 -0.97 -24.06 8.14
N ALA A 143 -1.30 -24.05 6.85
CA ALA A 143 -0.56 -24.77 5.83
C ALA A 143 0.61 -23.99 5.23
N LEU A 144 0.68 -22.67 5.38
CA LEU A 144 1.78 -21.84 4.90
C LEU A 144 3.07 -22.13 5.69
N LYS A 145 4.18 -22.43 4.99
CA LYS A 145 5.47 -22.77 5.60
C LYS A 145 6.55 -21.73 5.31
N ALA A 146 6.57 -21.18 4.10
CA ALA A 146 7.50 -20.13 3.72
C ALA A 146 6.90 -19.23 2.64
N LEU A 147 7.34 -17.98 2.64
CA LEU A 147 6.98 -16.99 1.64
C LEU A 147 8.20 -16.14 1.31
N PHE A 148 8.52 -16.04 0.03
CA PHE A 148 9.62 -15.24 -0.49
C PHE A 148 9.13 -14.34 -1.61
N ILE A 149 9.53 -13.05 -1.55
CA ILE A 149 9.14 -12.04 -2.53
C ILE A 149 10.40 -11.40 -3.12
N ARG A 150 10.57 -11.48 -4.44
CA ARG A 150 11.61 -10.72 -5.15
C ARG A 150 10.99 -9.57 -5.91
N MET A 151 11.58 -8.38 -5.78
CA MET A 151 11.19 -7.21 -6.55
C MET A 151 12.38 -6.71 -7.35
N SER A 152 12.26 -6.76 -8.68
CA SER A 152 13.30 -6.32 -9.62
C SER A 152 12.83 -5.08 -10.38
N LYS A 153 13.70 -4.05 -10.47
CA LYS A 153 13.42 -2.77 -11.12
C LYS A 153 14.70 -2.20 -11.73
N HIS A 154 14.52 -1.29 -12.67
CA HIS A 154 15.62 -0.43 -13.10
C HIS A 154 16.13 0.42 -11.92
N PRO A 155 17.44 0.65 -11.76
CA PRO A 155 18.00 1.40 -10.62
C PRO A 155 17.39 2.79 -10.44
N SER A 156 17.06 3.51 -11.51
CA SER A 156 16.40 4.83 -11.44
C SER A 156 15.00 4.80 -10.79
N CYS A 157 14.38 3.63 -10.65
CA CYS A 157 13.06 3.45 -10.07
C CYS A 157 13.09 3.22 -8.54
N PHE A 158 14.28 3.15 -7.96
CA PHE A 158 14.42 2.99 -6.50
C PHE A 158 14.48 4.34 -5.79
N ARG A 159 13.96 4.33 -4.56
CA ARG A 159 14.11 5.40 -3.56
C ARG A 159 14.50 4.70 -2.27
N LEU A 160 15.81 4.49 -2.09
CA LEU A 160 16.39 3.76 -0.96
C LEU A 160 16.93 4.75 0.06
N THR A 161 17.01 4.31 1.32
CA THR A 161 17.68 5.05 2.38
C THR A 161 19.17 4.69 2.37
N GLY A 162 20.04 5.70 2.52
CA GLY A 162 21.50 5.51 2.46
C GLY A 162 22.04 5.39 1.03
N ASP A 163 23.31 4.98 0.91
CA ASP A 163 24.09 5.05 -0.31
C ASP A 163 24.14 3.72 -1.12
N VAL A 164 23.11 2.89 -1.00
CA VAL A 164 23.07 1.54 -1.62
C VAL A 164 23.26 1.55 -3.14
N LEU A 165 22.93 2.67 -3.80
CA LEU A 165 23.09 2.87 -5.25
C LEU A 165 24.11 3.98 -5.59
N SER A 166 24.90 4.45 -4.64
CA SER A 166 25.86 5.54 -4.87
C SER A 166 26.93 5.22 -5.90
N ASP A 167 27.29 3.95 -6.01
CA ASP A 167 28.30 3.41 -6.93
C ASP A 167 27.69 2.77 -8.19
N TRP A 168 26.38 2.95 -8.40
CA TRP A 168 25.72 2.39 -9.58
C TRP A 168 26.18 3.06 -10.88
N THR A 169 26.43 2.22 -11.90
CA THR A 169 26.76 2.65 -13.26
C THR A 169 25.77 2.08 -14.28
N GLU A 170 25.57 2.77 -15.41
CA GLU A 170 24.63 2.33 -16.47
C GLU A 170 24.97 0.96 -17.08
N GLY A 171 26.22 0.54 -17.02
CA GLY A 171 26.68 -0.75 -17.56
C GLY A 171 26.60 -1.93 -16.62
N GLU A 172 26.05 -1.76 -15.41
CA GLU A 172 26.19 -2.73 -14.31
C GLU A 172 25.32 -4.00 -14.46
N GLY A 173 24.29 -4.00 -15.29
CA GLY A 173 23.41 -5.16 -15.48
C GLY A 173 22.54 -5.45 -14.23
N ARG A 174 22.53 -6.72 -13.78
CA ARG A 174 21.68 -7.18 -12.67
C ARG A 174 22.48 -7.32 -11.37
N ARG A 175 22.01 -6.68 -10.28
CA ARG A 175 22.63 -6.71 -8.94
C ARG A 175 21.56 -6.91 -7.86
N VAL A 176 21.81 -7.84 -6.93
CA VAL A 176 21.02 -7.97 -5.70
C VAL A 176 21.46 -6.86 -4.73
N LEU A 177 20.56 -5.95 -4.39
CA LEU A 177 20.82 -4.83 -3.48
C LEU A 177 20.68 -5.24 -2.02
N PHE A 178 19.68 -6.10 -1.74
CA PHE A 178 19.44 -6.61 -0.40
C PHE A 178 18.67 -7.92 -0.46
N ARG A 179 18.95 -8.83 0.50
CA ARG A 179 18.20 -10.06 0.74
C ARG A 179 18.10 -10.30 2.25
N GLY A 180 16.89 -10.50 2.76
CA GLY A 180 16.65 -10.71 4.18
C GLY A 180 15.17 -10.68 4.52
N SER A 181 14.83 -10.51 5.78
CA SER A 181 13.44 -10.40 6.21
C SER A 181 12.78 -9.11 5.71
N VAL A 182 11.46 -9.14 5.52
CA VAL A 182 10.71 -7.94 5.16
C VAL A 182 10.80 -6.86 6.25
N ALA A 183 10.97 -7.28 7.52
CA ALA A 183 11.19 -6.35 8.63
C ALA A 183 12.47 -5.51 8.43
N GLU A 184 13.57 -6.11 7.97
CA GLU A 184 14.83 -5.43 7.69
C GLU A 184 14.77 -4.58 6.42
N LEU A 185 13.98 -5.01 5.43
CA LEU A 185 13.81 -4.31 4.15
C LEU A 185 12.97 -3.02 4.26
N CYS A 186 11.94 -3.00 5.12
CA CYS A 186 11.03 -1.87 5.21
C CYS A 186 11.73 -0.54 5.58
N PRO A 187 12.66 -0.48 6.54
CA PRO A 187 13.39 0.77 6.83
C PRO A 187 14.31 1.23 5.68
N LEU A 188 14.89 0.29 4.93
CA LEU A 188 15.82 0.59 3.83
C LEU A 188 15.13 1.13 2.58
N ALA A 189 13.93 0.64 2.29
CA ALA A 189 13.22 0.92 1.04
C ALA A 189 11.73 1.17 1.25
N PRO A 190 11.30 2.06 2.16
CA PRO A 190 9.93 2.16 2.65
C PRO A 190 8.89 2.38 1.56
N ASN A 191 9.26 3.04 0.46
CA ASN A 191 8.37 3.29 -0.68
C ASN A 191 8.48 2.24 -1.81
N ASN A 192 9.43 1.32 -1.72
CA ASN A 192 9.68 0.32 -2.75
C ASN A 192 9.23 -1.09 -2.37
N VAL A 193 8.94 -1.35 -1.09
CA VAL A 193 8.64 -2.70 -0.55
C VAL A 193 7.21 -2.87 -0.04
N ASN A 194 6.30 -1.99 -0.42
CA ASN A 194 4.89 -2.08 0.00
C ASN A 194 4.23 -3.41 -0.41
N THR A 195 4.64 -4.00 -1.54
CA THR A 195 4.18 -5.34 -1.96
C THR A 195 4.65 -6.44 -1.01
N MET A 196 5.89 -6.36 -0.53
CA MET A 196 6.43 -7.30 0.47
C MET A 196 5.74 -7.12 1.83
N ALA A 197 5.46 -5.87 2.22
CA ALA A 197 4.71 -5.57 3.43
C ALA A 197 3.26 -6.11 3.37
N ALA A 198 2.57 -5.98 2.23
CA ALA A 198 1.26 -6.58 2.02
C ALA A 198 1.33 -8.12 2.10
N ALA A 199 2.38 -8.74 1.56
CA ALA A 199 2.61 -10.18 1.67
C ALA A 199 2.85 -10.63 3.12
N ALA A 200 3.61 -9.84 3.92
CA ALA A 200 3.81 -10.11 5.34
C ALA A 200 2.50 -9.99 6.15
N VAL A 201 1.61 -9.08 5.77
CA VAL A 201 0.27 -8.97 6.35
C VAL A 201 -0.59 -10.18 5.97
N ALA A 202 -0.55 -10.64 4.71
CA ALA A 202 -1.27 -11.84 4.25
C ALA A 202 -0.78 -13.11 4.96
N ALA A 203 0.53 -13.21 5.19
CA ALA A 203 1.20 -14.32 5.85
C ALA A 203 1.35 -14.05 7.37
N GLY A 204 0.25 -13.77 8.07
CA GLY A 204 0.26 -13.28 9.44
C GLY A 204 1.01 -14.14 10.45
N THR A 205 1.09 -15.46 10.27
CA THR A 205 1.86 -16.39 11.12
C THR A 205 3.37 -16.26 10.92
N LEU A 206 3.82 -15.94 9.70
CA LEU A 206 5.22 -15.64 9.39
C LEU A 206 5.54 -14.19 9.76
N GLY A 207 4.62 -13.27 9.49
CA GLY A 207 4.77 -11.84 9.74
C GLY A 207 5.95 -11.22 8.99
N PHE A 208 6.32 -10.03 9.42
CA PHE A 208 7.40 -9.27 8.78
C PHE A 208 8.79 -9.89 8.96
N THR A 209 9.00 -10.65 10.03
CA THR A 209 10.29 -11.31 10.33
C THR A 209 10.44 -12.65 9.60
N GLY A 210 9.35 -13.39 9.40
CA GLY A 210 9.37 -14.70 8.76
C GLY A 210 9.31 -14.62 7.23
N VAL A 211 8.57 -13.66 6.66
CA VAL A 211 8.55 -13.46 5.21
C VAL A 211 9.90 -12.90 4.75
N GLN A 212 10.49 -13.55 3.74
CA GLN A 212 11.78 -13.17 3.18
C GLN A 212 11.61 -12.38 1.90
N GLY A 213 12.49 -11.44 1.67
CA GLY A 213 12.46 -10.57 0.50
C GLY A 213 13.83 -10.36 -0.14
N GLU A 214 13.80 -9.97 -1.42
CA GLU A 214 14.99 -9.60 -2.20
C GLU A 214 14.68 -8.40 -3.09
N ILE A 215 15.53 -7.38 -3.02
CA ILE A 215 15.48 -6.24 -3.93
C ILE A 215 16.61 -6.39 -4.95
N VAL A 216 16.25 -6.31 -6.23
CA VAL A 216 17.17 -6.46 -7.35
C VAL A 216 17.14 -5.22 -8.23
N SER A 217 18.29 -4.62 -8.46
CA SER A 217 18.52 -3.63 -9.51
C SER A 217 18.85 -4.37 -10.81
N ASP A 218 18.18 -4.00 -11.91
CA ASP A 218 18.44 -4.60 -13.22
C ASP A 218 18.26 -3.55 -14.33
N THR A 219 19.35 -3.19 -15.00
CA THR A 219 19.36 -2.18 -16.07
C THR A 219 18.57 -2.59 -17.31
N ALA A 220 18.29 -3.89 -17.49
CA ALA A 220 17.47 -4.39 -18.59
C ALA A 220 15.96 -4.14 -18.37
N LEU A 221 15.53 -3.71 -17.16
CA LEU A 221 14.13 -3.45 -16.82
C LEU A 221 13.73 -1.99 -17.08
N SER A 222 13.89 -1.50 -18.30
CA SER A 222 13.53 -0.12 -18.69
C SER A 222 12.01 0.15 -18.65
N ASP A 223 11.20 -0.88 -18.95
CA ASP A 223 9.76 -0.75 -19.19
C ASP A 223 8.89 -1.53 -18.20
N TYR A 224 9.51 -2.26 -17.27
CA TYR A 224 8.82 -3.15 -16.35
C TYR A 224 9.41 -3.12 -14.94
N HIS A 225 8.53 -3.24 -13.94
CA HIS A 225 8.87 -3.79 -12.64
C HIS A 225 8.44 -5.25 -12.60
N VAL A 226 9.29 -6.13 -12.07
CA VAL A 226 9.00 -7.57 -11.94
C VAL A 226 8.83 -7.88 -10.47
N VAL A 227 7.75 -8.59 -10.13
CA VAL A 227 7.48 -9.14 -8.79
C VAL A 227 7.34 -10.63 -8.92
N GLU A 228 8.22 -11.36 -8.24
CA GLU A 228 8.19 -12.83 -8.13
C GLU A 228 7.75 -13.18 -6.71
N VAL A 229 6.86 -14.15 -6.59
CA VAL A 229 6.34 -14.63 -5.31
C VAL A 229 6.47 -16.15 -5.27
N ASP A 230 7.25 -16.65 -4.32
CA ASP A 230 7.43 -18.07 -4.04
C ASP A 230 6.69 -18.43 -2.75
N VAL A 231 5.69 -19.27 -2.85
CA VAL A 231 4.87 -19.77 -1.74
C VAL A 231 5.21 -21.25 -1.52
N MET A 232 5.52 -21.62 -0.28
CA MET A 232 5.71 -23.01 0.13
C MET A 232 4.71 -23.35 1.24
N GLY A 233 4.05 -24.49 1.08
CA GLY A 233 3.07 -25.01 2.03
C GLY A 233 3.40 -26.43 2.50
N SER A 234 2.51 -26.97 3.33
CA SER A 234 2.60 -28.35 3.83
C SER A 234 2.47 -29.38 2.70
N GLY A 235 3.06 -30.56 2.88
CA GLY A 235 2.90 -31.67 1.94
C GLY A 235 3.55 -31.47 0.57
N GLY A 236 4.54 -30.57 0.46
CA GLY A 236 5.21 -30.28 -0.81
C GLY A 236 4.45 -29.27 -1.70
N PHE A 237 3.40 -28.65 -1.19
CA PHE A 237 2.70 -27.59 -1.93
C PHE A 237 3.64 -26.43 -2.23
N SER A 238 3.66 -25.98 -3.48
CA SER A 238 4.42 -24.81 -3.89
C SER A 238 3.72 -24.06 -5.02
N VAL A 239 3.80 -22.73 -5.00
CA VAL A 239 3.37 -21.85 -6.09
C VAL A 239 4.45 -20.83 -6.34
N ASN A 240 4.84 -20.67 -7.61
CA ASN A 240 5.65 -19.54 -8.06
C ASN A 240 4.82 -18.68 -8.99
N THR A 241 4.83 -17.37 -8.77
CA THR A 241 4.21 -16.42 -9.68
C THR A 241 5.21 -15.35 -10.09
N VAL A 242 5.14 -14.94 -11.36
CA VAL A 242 5.93 -13.83 -11.91
C VAL A 242 4.99 -12.80 -12.51
N ARG A 243 4.98 -11.60 -11.93
CA ARG A 243 4.18 -10.49 -12.42
C ARG A 243 5.08 -9.43 -13.03
N ARG A 244 4.87 -9.12 -14.31
CA ARG A 244 5.50 -8.00 -15.01
C ARG A 244 4.54 -6.81 -15.03
N ASN A 245 4.92 -5.72 -14.36
CA ASN A 245 4.13 -4.50 -14.28
C ASN A 245 4.76 -3.44 -15.19
N PRO A 246 4.06 -2.97 -16.24
CA PRO A 246 4.56 -1.86 -17.06
C PRO A 246 4.90 -0.66 -16.20
N ALA A 247 6.08 -0.11 -16.37
CA ALA A 247 6.57 1.05 -15.62
C ALA A 247 7.58 1.81 -16.47
N LYS A 248 7.53 3.14 -16.42
CA LYS A 248 8.52 4.01 -17.09
C LYS A 248 9.79 4.12 -16.21
N LEU A 249 10.90 4.45 -16.81
CA LEU A 249 12.12 4.82 -16.09
C LEU A 249 11.84 5.91 -15.05
N GLY A 250 12.41 5.76 -13.87
CA GLY A 250 12.22 6.67 -12.74
C GLY A 250 10.88 6.51 -11.98
N ALA A 251 9.96 5.69 -12.47
CA ALA A 251 8.70 5.43 -11.79
C ALA A 251 8.89 4.48 -10.60
N VAL A 252 8.50 4.92 -9.42
CA VAL A 252 8.52 4.06 -8.20
C VAL A 252 7.43 2.98 -8.27
N THR A 253 6.27 3.32 -8.87
CA THR A 253 5.07 2.48 -8.93
C THR A 253 4.70 2.20 -10.39
N GLY A 254 4.47 0.94 -10.73
CA GLY A 254 3.99 0.53 -12.05
C GLY A 254 2.50 0.90 -12.27
N SER A 255 2.12 1.16 -13.52
CA SER A 255 0.77 1.64 -13.89
C SER A 255 -0.37 0.70 -13.49
N ALA A 256 -0.16 -0.62 -13.56
CA ALA A 256 -1.15 -1.61 -13.15
C ALA A 256 -1.52 -1.55 -11.65
N THR A 257 -0.61 -0.99 -10.82
CA THR A 257 -0.85 -0.83 -9.38
C THR A 257 -1.92 0.22 -9.10
N TYR A 258 -2.08 1.23 -9.95
CA TYR A 258 -3.11 2.26 -9.78
C TYR A 258 -4.52 1.67 -9.85
N ASN A 259 -4.78 0.79 -10.83
CA ASN A 259 -6.06 0.09 -10.93
C ASN A 259 -6.30 -0.87 -9.75
N SER A 260 -5.24 -1.52 -9.25
CA SER A 260 -5.32 -2.36 -8.06
C SER A 260 -5.75 -1.54 -6.84
N PHE A 261 -5.14 -0.37 -6.59
CA PHE A 261 -5.55 0.54 -5.52
C PHE A 261 -6.98 1.05 -5.66
N TRP A 262 -7.39 1.41 -6.87
CA TRP A 262 -8.77 1.81 -7.13
C TRP A 262 -9.75 0.71 -6.75
N ASN A 263 -9.50 -0.53 -7.18
CA ASN A 263 -10.36 -1.66 -6.85
C ASN A 263 -10.34 -1.98 -5.35
N SER A 264 -9.20 -1.82 -4.68
CA SER A 264 -9.10 -1.92 -3.22
C SER A 264 -9.98 -0.87 -2.52
N LEU A 265 -10.01 0.37 -3.03
CA LEU A 265 -10.88 1.41 -2.47
C LEU A 265 -12.37 1.03 -2.60
N LEU A 266 -12.79 0.45 -3.71
CA LEU A 266 -14.20 0.08 -3.95
C LEU A 266 -14.72 -0.98 -2.96
N VAL A 267 -13.85 -1.78 -2.35
CA VAL A 267 -14.23 -2.78 -1.34
C VAL A 267 -14.14 -2.28 0.11
N CYS A 268 -13.71 -1.04 0.34
CA CYS A 268 -13.55 -0.45 1.68
C CYS A 268 -14.90 -0.05 2.32
N LYS A 269 -15.84 -0.99 2.45
CA LYS A 269 -17.22 -0.75 2.95
C LYS A 269 -17.43 -1.17 4.41
N GLY A 270 -16.36 -1.45 5.14
CA GLY A 270 -16.41 -1.95 6.52
C GLY A 270 -16.41 -3.48 6.58
N HIS A 271 -15.42 -4.04 7.26
CA HIS A 271 -15.26 -5.49 7.46
C HIS A 271 -15.06 -5.81 8.96
N GLY A 272 -15.56 -4.94 9.83
CA GLY A 272 -15.41 -5.05 11.29
C GLY A 272 -14.04 -4.56 11.78
N GLY A 273 -13.81 -4.67 13.09
CA GLY A 273 -12.60 -4.21 13.78
C GLY A 273 -11.40 -5.12 13.51
N ARG A 274 -10.85 -5.09 12.31
CA ARG A 274 -9.73 -5.98 11.91
C ARG A 274 -8.87 -5.37 10.81
N VAL A 275 -7.72 -6.01 10.56
CA VAL A 275 -6.94 -5.80 9.34
C VAL A 275 -7.57 -6.61 8.21
N TYR A 276 -7.71 -5.99 7.05
CA TYR A 276 -8.30 -6.62 5.86
C TYR A 276 -7.41 -6.35 4.64
N LEU A 277 -6.91 -7.43 4.01
CA LEU A 277 -6.16 -7.36 2.76
C LEU A 277 -7.14 -7.22 1.59
N CYS A 278 -6.94 -6.21 0.72
CA CYS A 278 -7.85 -5.91 -0.39
C CYS A 278 -7.13 -5.63 -1.72
#